data_f18462b65e3a2e3c93cbbd4dc2c7cb83
#
_entry.id   f18462b65e3a2e3c93cbbd4dc2c7cb83
#
_cell.length_a   1.000
_cell.length_b   1.000
_cell.length_c   1.000
_cell.angle_alpha   90.00
_cell.angle_beta   90.00
_cell.angle_gamma   90.00
#
_symmetry.space_group_name_H-M   'P 1'
#
loop_
_entity.id
_entity.type
_entity.pdbx_description
1 polymer ?
#
loop_
_entity_poly.entity_id
_entity_poly.type
_entity_poly.pdbx_seq_one_letter_code
_entity_poly.pdbx_strand_id
1 'polypeptide(L)'
;MYQIILAVGLLIFAAHALSFVFKKTLIPDVLILIIFGIVIGPVLHLVSSSDFGKIGQVITTIALVVILFESGCSLNFRVLMNSFKTSGFLTLASFIVTTVIVTFFSLSFLDLNFISSLMLGVILGGTSSAVVVPITNVLDIEPTTKTTLLLESAATDVLCILTLFSLVEFYEQDQAFNIIKFISSIGASFIMAIVFGLFA
;
A
#
# COMPACT_ATOMS: atom_id res chain seq x y z
N MET A 1 6.82 -13.29 25.45
CA MET A 1 6.08 -12.00 25.52
C MET A 1 6.99 -10.79 25.62
N TYR A 2 7.94 -10.74 26.58
CA TYR A 2 8.89 -9.60 26.71
C TYR A 2 9.82 -9.43 25.50
N GLN A 3 10.21 -10.50 24.81
CA GLN A 3 11.02 -10.44 23.58
C GLN A 3 10.31 -9.70 22.44
N ILE A 4 9.00 -9.90 22.29
CA ILE A 4 8.18 -9.20 21.28
C ILE A 4 8.08 -7.72 21.62
N ILE A 5 7.86 -7.38 22.90
CA ILE A 5 7.81 -5.98 23.36
C ILE A 5 9.15 -5.30 23.12
N LEU A 6 10.25 -5.99 23.41
CA LEU A 6 11.61 -5.49 23.19
C LEU A 6 11.90 -5.29 21.70
N ALA A 7 11.50 -6.26 20.85
CA ALA A 7 11.64 -6.15 19.39
C ALA A 7 10.85 -4.98 18.82
N VAL A 8 9.59 -4.80 19.24
CA VAL A 8 8.75 -3.67 18.83
C VAL A 8 9.33 -2.35 19.31
N GLY A 9 9.77 -2.27 20.57
CA GLY A 9 10.43 -1.08 21.11
C GLY A 9 11.70 -0.70 20.36
N LEU A 10 12.53 -1.70 20.02
CA LEU A 10 13.76 -1.50 19.25
C LEU A 10 13.45 -1.07 17.80
N LEU A 11 12.40 -1.61 17.18
CA LEU A 11 11.95 -1.18 15.87
C LEU A 11 11.46 0.28 15.87
N ILE A 12 10.68 0.68 16.87
CA ILE A 12 10.20 2.08 17.01
C ILE A 12 11.39 3.02 17.20
N PHE A 13 12.34 2.65 18.06
CA PHE A 13 13.55 3.44 18.29
C PHE A 13 14.41 3.54 17.01
N ALA A 14 14.60 2.41 16.31
CA ALA A 14 15.31 2.38 15.05
C ALA A 14 14.60 3.25 13.98
N ALA A 15 13.29 3.17 13.85
CA ALA A 15 12.51 4.00 12.95
C ALA A 15 12.73 5.50 13.23
N HIS A 16 12.69 5.90 14.52
CA HIS A 16 12.90 7.29 14.89
C HIS A 16 14.35 7.76 14.63
N ALA A 17 15.34 6.93 14.91
CA ALA A 17 16.74 7.22 14.61
C ALA A 17 16.99 7.31 13.10
N LEU A 18 16.34 6.45 12.30
CA LEU A 18 16.46 6.41 10.84
C LEU A 18 15.77 7.60 10.15
N SER A 19 14.72 8.16 10.75
CA SER A 19 14.10 9.41 10.26
C SER A 19 15.11 10.58 10.19
N PHE A 20 16.12 10.57 11.06
CA PHE A 20 17.21 11.55 11.00
C PHE A 20 18.14 11.31 9.79
N VAL A 21 18.36 10.04 9.42
CA VAL A 21 19.16 9.66 8.24
C VAL A 21 18.43 10.08 6.95
N PHE A 22 17.10 9.90 6.88
CA PHE A 22 16.28 10.31 5.75
C PHE A 22 16.47 11.79 5.41
N LYS A 23 16.46 12.69 6.39
CA LYS A 23 16.64 14.12 6.20
C LYS A 23 17.96 14.50 5.53
N LYS A 24 18.99 13.63 5.61
CA LYS A 24 20.31 13.84 4.99
C LYS A 24 20.50 13.13 3.66
N THR A 25 19.89 11.97 3.47
CA THR A 25 20.20 11.06 2.35
C THR A 25 19.09 10.99 1.31
N LEU A 26 17.89 11.50 1.62
CA LEU A 26 16.67 11.36 0.78
C LEU A 26 16.25 9.89 0.54
N ILE A 27 16.84 8.95 1.29
CA ILE A 27 16.43 7.53 1.24
C ILE A 27 15.25 7.36 2.20
N PRO A 28 14.09 6.89 1.73
CA PRO A 28 12.94 6.66 2.59
C PRO A 28 13.28 5.73 3.77
N ASP A 29 12.92 6.14 4.98
CA ASP A 29 13.13 5.37 6.21
C ASP A 29 12.47 4.00 6.17
N VAL A 30 11.31 3.91 5.52
CA VAL A 30 10.60 2.64 5.26
C VAL A 30 11.48 1.64 4.52
N LEU A 31 12.25 2.08 3.51
CA LEU A 31 13.16 1.20 2.75
C LEU A 31 14.25 0.63 3.66
N ILE A 32 14.83 1.47 4.51
CA ILE A 32 15.87 1.04 5.46
C ILE A 32 15.30 0.05 6.48
N LEU A 33 14.06 0.30 6.97
CA LEU A 33 13.37 -0.62 7.89
C LEU A 33 13.07 -1.98 7.25
N ILE A 34 12.69 -2.00 5.96
CA ILE A 34 12.51 -3.25 5.21
C ILE A 34 13.82 -4.03 5.12
N ILE A 35 14.92 -3.36 4.73
CA ILE A 35 16.25 -3.99 4.68
C ILE A 35 16.65 -4.53 6.06
N PHE A 36 16.42 -3.76 7.12
CA PHE A 36 16.68 -4.18 8.48
C PHE A 36 15.85 -5.40 8.88
N GLY A 37 14.56 -5.43 8.50
CA GLY A 37 13.69 -6.59 8.70
C GLY A 37 14.18 -7.84 7.97
N ILE A 38 14.66 -7.70 6.72
CA ILE A 38 15.25 -8.80 5.94
C ILE A 38 16.53 -9.33 6.61
N VAL A 39 17.38 -8.43 7.11
CA VAL A 39 18.62 -8.83 7.79
C VAL A 39 18.34 -9.60 9.07
N ILE A 40 17.43 -9.10 9.92
CA ILE A 40 17.12 -9.75 11.23
C ILE A 40 16.34 -11.04 11.04
N GLY A 41 15.41 -11.07 10.07
CA GLY A 41 14.58 -12.23 9.81
C GLY A 41 15.29 -13.30 8.97
N PRO A 42 15.17 -13.27 7.65
CA PRO A 42 15.68 -14.33 6.77
C PRO A 42 17.19 -14.53 6.80
N VAL A 43 18.01 -13.48 7.05
CA VAL A 43 19.48 -13.60 7.00
C VAL A 43 20.07 -14.07 8.32
N LEU A 44 19.70 -13.42 9.42
CA LEU A 44 20.24 -13.74 10.75
C LEU A 44 19.40 -14.77 11.52
N HIS A 45 18.20 -15.09 11.05
CA HIS A 45 17.25 -16.00 11.71
C HIS A 45 16.98 -15.68 13.18
N LEU A 46 17.10 -14.39 13.57
CA LEU A 46 16.87 -13.95 14.94
C LEU A 46 15.39 -13.86 15.30
N VAL A 47 14.56 -13.56 14.29
CA VAL A 47 13.11 -13.38 14.42
C VAL A 47 12.42 -14.03 13.23
N SER A 48 11.37 -14.81 13.50
CA SER A 48 10.53 -15.42 12.45
C SER A 48 9.14 -14.78 12.45
N SER A 49 8.47 -14.78 11.31
CA SER A 49 7.07 -14.34 11.22
C SER A 49 6.13 -15.14 12.14
N SER A 50 6.47 -16.41 12.43
CA SER A 50 5.74 -17.24 13.39
C SER A 50 5.82 -16.73 14.84
N ASP A 51 6.88 -16.03 15.20
CA ASP A 51 7.06 -15.48 16.55
C ASP A 51 6.07 -14.37 16.87
N PHE A 52 5.64 -13.63 15.84
CA PHE A 52 4.61 -12.60 15.99
C PHE A 52 3.19 -13.18 16.05
N GLY A 53 2.94 -14.35 15.47
CA GLY A 53 1.66 -15.05 15.50
C GLY A 53 0.46 -14.14 15.22
N LYS A 54 -0.61 -14.28 16.01
CA LYS A 54 -1.82 -13.45 15.88
C LYS A 54 -1.58 -11.96 16.21
N ILE A 55 -0.59 -11.66 17.03
CA ILE A 55 -0.27 -10.27 17.42
C ILE A 55 0.27 -9.51 16.21
N GLY A 56 1.10 -10.14 15.38
CA GLY A 56 1.59 -9.55 14.14
C GLY A 56 0.47 -9.15 13.20
N GLN A 57 -0.53 -10.01 13.00
CA GLN A 57 -1.70 -9.72 12.17
C GLN A 57 -2.49 -8.51 12.69
N VAL A 58 -2.72 -8.43 14.01
CA VAL A 58 -3.43 -7.30 14.63
C VAL A 58 -2.65 -5.99 14.43
N ILE A 59 -1.34 -6.00 14.69
CA ILE A 59 -0.48 -4.81 14.51
C ILE A 59 -0.51 -4.36 13.03
N THR A 60 -0.38 -5.29 12.09
CA THR A 60 -0.42 -4.98 10.65
C THR A 60 -1.77 -4.37 10.25
N THR A 61 -2.88 -4.93 10.76
CA THR A 61 -4.22 -4.38 10.49
C THR A 61 -4.39 -2.97 11.05
N ILE A 62 -3.94 -2.73 12.30
CA ILE A 62 -3.99 -1.40 12.90
C ILE A 62 -3.11 -0.42 12.11
N ALA A 63 -1.89 -0.83 11.74
CA ALA A 63 -0.99 0.00 10.96
C ALA A 63 -1.62 0.37 9.60
N LEU A 64 -2.24 -0.59 8.91
CA LEU A 64 -2.95 -0.35 7.66
C LEU A 64 -4.07 0.69 7.83
N VAL A 65 -4.91 0.54 8.86
CA VAL A 65 -6.01 1.49 9.14
C VAL A 65 -5.46 2.89 9.42
N VAL A 66 -4.40 3.00 10.22
CA VAL A 66 -3.79 4.30 10.56
C VAL A 66 -3.19 4.96 9.32
N ILE A 67 -2.45 4.23 8.49
CA ILE A 67 -1.84 4.75 7.26
C ILE A 67 -2.92 5.23 6.29
N LEU A 68 -3.98 4.45 6.08
CA LEU A 68 -5.09 4.84 5.20
C LEU A 68 -5.85 6.06 5.74
N PHE A 69 -6.07 6.12 7.05
CA PHE A 69 -6.72 7.25 7.70
C PHE A 69 -5.86 8.53 7.56
N GLU A 70 -4.56 8.46 7.84
CA GLU A 70 -3.63 9.57 7.69
C GLU A 70 -3.58 10.07 6.25
N SER A 71 -3.49 9.14 5.28
CA SER A 71 -3.52 9.47 3.86
C SER A 71 -4.83 10.17 3.48
N GLY A 72 -5.97 9.67 3.95
CA GLY A 72 -7.26 10.30 3.72
C GLY A 72 -7.38 11.70 4.33
N CYS A 73 -6.93 11.88 5.57
CA CYS A 73 -6.94 13.18 6.26
C CYS A 73 -6.00 14.21 5.63
N SER A 74 -4.94 13.79 4.97
CA SER A 74 -4.00 14.68 4.27
C SER A 74 -4.55 15.25 2.96
N LEU A 75 -5.66 14.70 2.45
CA LEU A 75 -6.28 15.13 1.21
C LEU A 75 -7.05 16.45 1.40
N ASN A 76 -6.67 17.47 0.64
CA ASN A 76 -7.41 18.72 0.59
C ASN A 76 -8.58 18.61 -0.40
N PHE A 77 -9.81 18.56 0.11
CA PHE A 77 -11.01 18.32 -0.68
C PHE A 77 -11.21 19.36 -1.80
N ARG A 78 -10.83 20.62 -1.58
CA ARG A 78 -10.95 21.68 -2.59
C ARG A 78 -9.98 21.48 -3.75
N VAL A 79 -8.76 21.04 -3.46
CA VAL A 79 -7.75 20.75 -4.48
C VAL A 79 -8.09 19.45 -5.20
N LEU A 80 -8.64 18.47 -4.47
CA LEU A 80 -9.18 17.22 -5.03
C LEU A 80 -10.19 17.52 -6.16
N MET A 81 -11.17 18.38 -5.91
CA MET A 81 -12.20 18.74 -6.89
C MET A 81 -11.62 19.40 -8.15
N ASN A 82 -10.59 20.23 -8.00
CA ASN A 82 -9.96 20.91 -9.15
C ASN A 82 -9.02 19.99 -9.94
N SER A 83 -8.37 19.04 -9.29
CA SER A 83 -7.41 18.13 -9.92
C SER A 83 -8.02 16.76 -10.25
N PHE A 84 -9.29 16.54 -9.95
CA PHE A 84 -9.94 15.22 -10.02
C PHE A 84 -9.79 14.52 -11.37
N LYS A 85 -9.94 15.24 -12.47
CA LYS A 85 -9.82 14.66 -13.82
C LYS A 85 -8.39 14.22 -14.12
N THR A 86 -7.41 15.06 -13.82
CA THR A 86 -6.00 14.79 -14.13
C THR A 86 -5.43 13.72 -13.19
N SER A 87 -5.67 13.84 -11.88
CA SER A 87 -5.22 12.85 -10.91
C SER A 87 -5.94 11.51 -11.11
N GLY A 88 -7.26 11.52 -11.34
CA GLY A 88 -8.03 10.31 -11.56
C GLY A 88 -7.60 9.55 -12.81
N PHE A 89 -7.32 10.26 -13.91
CA PHE A 89 -6.78 9.64 -15.12
C PHE A 89 -5.38 9.05 -14.86
N LEU A 90 -4.51 9.80 -14.19
CA LEU A 90 -3.16 9.33 -13.85
C LEU A 90 -3.22 8.10 -12.95
N THR A 91 -4.06 8.13 -11.91
CA THR A 91 -4.28 7.00 -10.99
C THR A 91 -4.70 5.73 -11.72
N LEU A 92 -5.74 5.83 -12.55
CA LEU A 92 -6.25 4.67 -13.28
C LEU A 92 -5.24 4.17 -14.32
N ALA A 93 -4.60 5.08 -15.04
CA ALA A 93 -3.62 4.73 -16.06
C ALA A 93 -2.38 4.06 -15.43
N SER A 94 -1.80 4.65 -14.38
CA SER A 94 -0.63 4.08 -13.70
C SER A 94 -0.95 2.70 -13.10
N PHE A 95 -2.08 2.59 -12.41
CA PHE A 95 -2.53 1.33 -11.80
C PHE A 95 -2.74 0.23 -12.82
N ILE A 96 -3.51 0.50 -13.89
CA ILE A 96 -3.80 -0.50 -14.93
C ILE A 96 -2.54 -0.91 -15.67
N VAL A 97 -1.74 0.06 -16.12
CA VAL A 97 -0.51 -0.22 -16.88
C VAL A 97 0.47 -1.04 -16.06
N THR A 98 0.71 -0.65 -14.80
CA THR A 98 1.63 -1.38 -13.92
C THR A 98 1.09 -2.79 -13.62
N THR A 99 -0.20 -2.91 -13.28
CA THR A 99 -0.84 -4.21 -13.05
C THR A 99 -0.69 -5.14 -14.24
N VAL A 100 -0.97 -4.66 -15.45
CA VAL A 100 -0.86 -5.46 -16.68
C VAL A 100 0.58 -5.88 -16.95
N ILE A 101 1.53 -4.94 -16.87
CA ILE A 101 2.95 -5.23 -17.13
C ILE A 101 3.48 -6.26 -16.12
N VAL A 102 3.22 -6.05 -14.82
CA VAL A 102 3.68 -6.96 -13.77
C VAL A 102 3.02 -8.33 -13.89
N THR A 103 1.72 -8.38 -14.18
CA THR A 103 1.01 -9.65 -14.40
C THR A 103 1.62 -10.42 -15.57
N PHE A 104 1.85 -9.74 -16.70
CA PHE A 104 2.48 -10.37 -17.88
C PHE A 104 3.90 -10.87 -17.58
N PHE A 105 4.70 -10.06 -16.88
CA PHE A 105 6.04 -10.44 -16.46
C PHE A 105 6.02 -11.66 -15.54
N SER A 106 5.12 -11.67 -14.56
CA SER A 106 4.97 -12.77 -13.60
C SER A 106 4.55 -14.08 -14.25
N LEU A 107 3.64 -14.01 -15.22
CA LEU A 107 3.24 -15.17 -16.02
C LEU A 107 4.40 -15.72 -16.88
N SER A 108 5.25 -14.83 -17.40
CA SER A 108 6.32 -15.23 -18.34
C SER A 108 7.59 -15.71 -17.66
N PHE A 109 7.90 -15.22 -16.45
CA PHE A 109 9.20 -15.43 -15.79
C PHE A 109 9.12 -16.12 -14.43
N LEU A 110 7.97 -16.09 -13.75
CA LEU A 110 7.84 -16.62 -12.38
C LEU A 110 7.01 -17.91 -12.32
N ASP A 111 6.54 -18.43 -13.46
CA ASP A 111 5.69 -19.63 -13.57
C ASP A 111 4.48 -19.64 -12.61
N LEU A 112 3.96 -18.43 -12.30
CA LEU A 112 2.78 -18.26 -11.46
C LEU A 112 1.50 -18.48 -12.28
N ASN A 113 0.45 -18.97 -11.64
CA ASN A 113 -0.86 -19.01 -12.27
C ASN A 113 -1.42 -17.58 -12.50
N PHE A 114 -2.43 -17.46 -13.37
CA PHE A 114 -3.00 -16.17 -13.76
C PHE A 114 -3.47 -15.33 -12.56
N ILE A 115 -4.17 -15.94 -11.60
CA ILE A 115 -4.72 -15.22 -10.43
C ILE A 115 -3.60 -14.73 -9.53
N SER A 116 -2.60 -15.55 -9.23
CA SER A 116 -1.45 -15.15 -8.42
C SER A 116 -0.61 -14.07 -9.10
N SER A 117 -0.45 -14.15 -10.42
CA SER A 117 0.23 -13.12 -11.22
C SER A 117 -0.54 -11.79 -11.22
N LEU A 118 -1.86 -11.86 -11.30
CA LEU A 118 -2.73 -10.68 -11.22
C LEU A 118 -2.69 -10.06 -9.82
N MET A 119 -2.72 -10.88 -8.76
CA MET A 119 -2.57 -10.40 -7.39
C MET A 119 -1.23 -9.66 -7.20
N LEU A 120 -0.14 -10.22 -7.73
CA LEU A 120 1.17 -9.58 -7.67
C LEU A 120 1.17 -8.26 -8.45
N GLY A 121 0.54 -8.24 -9.64
CA GLY A 121 0.37 -7.03 -10.43
C GLY A 121 -0.40 -5.94 -9.70
N VAL A 122 -1.49 -6.30 -9.02
CA VAL A 122 -2.29 -5.39 -8.21
C VAL A 122 -1.51 -4.85 -7.01
N ILE A 123 -0.77 -5.72 -6.29
CA ILE A 123 0.04 -5.29 -5.13
C ILE A 123 1.09 -4.26 -5.54
N LEU A 124 1.73 -4.46 -6.69
CA LEU A 124 2.77 -3.57 -7.20
C LEU A 124 2.21 -2.41 -8.05
N GLY A 125 0.91 -2.41 -8.30
CA GLY A 125 0.22 -1.41 -9.13
C GLY A 125 0.07 -0.03 -8.50
N GLY A 126 0.23 0.08 -7.18
CA GLY A 126 0.07 1.33 -6.46
C GLY A 126 1.39 1.97 -6.04
N THR A 127 1.36 3.28 -5.96
CA THR A 127 2.44 4.09 -5.39
C THR A 127 2.18 4.29 -3.90
N SER A 128 3.16 3.98 -3.05
CA SER A 128 2.98 4.05 -1.59
C SER A 128 2.94 5.50 -1.07
N SER A 129 1.84 5.88 -0.43
CA SER A 129 1.70 7.17 0.26
C SER A 129 2.76 7.38 1.34
N ALA A 130 3.16 6.31 2.04
CA ALA A 130 4.21 6.36 3.05
C ALA A 130 5.57 6.78 2.48
N VAL A 131 5.79 6.58 1.18
CA VAL A 131 7.01 7.00 0.46
C VAL A 131 6.82 8.36 -0.21
N VAL A 132 5.67 8.57 -0.86
CA VAL A 132 5.40 9.79 -1.65
C VAL A 132 5.31 11.03 -0.75
N VAL A 133 4.64 10.94 0.39
CA VAL A 133 4.46 12.08 1.31
C VAL A 133 5.80 12.66 1.80
N PRO A 134 6.73 11.89 2.38
CA PRO A 134 8.01 12.42 2.80
C PRO A 134 8.84 12.98 1.65
N ILE A 135 8.88 12.29 0.50
CA ILE A 135 9.67 12.73 -0.66
C ILE A 135 9.16 14.07 -1.20
N THR A 136 7.85 14.21 -1.38
CA THR A 136 7.26 15.46 -1.90
C THR A 136 7.38 16.64 -0.93
N ASN A 137 7.59 16.38 0.36
CA ASN A 137 7.85 17.43 1.35
C ASN A 137 9.27 17.98 1.30
N VAL A 138 10.22 17.20 0.79
CA VAL A 138 11.64 17.59 0.69
C VAL A 138 11.99 18.15 -0.69
N LEU A 139 11.30 17.69 -1.73
CA LEU A 139 11.52 18.17 -3.10
C LEU A 139 10.85 19.53 -3.31
N ASP A 140 11.57 20.44 -3.96
CA ASP A 140 11.05 21.74 -4.41
C ASP A 140 10.29 21.52 -5.74
N ILE A 141 9.04 21.06 -5.63
CA ILE A 141 8.14 20.82 -6.75
C ILE A 141 6.92 21.71 -6.67
N GLU A 142 6.33 21.98 -7.83
CA GLU A 142 5.13 22.81 -7.92
C GLU A 142 3.99 22.27 -7.04
N PRO A 143 3.26 23.12 -6.30
CA PRO A 143 2.18 22.69 -5.40
C PRO A 143 1.10 21.84 -6.07
N THR A 144 0.79 22.11 -7.34
CA THR A 144 -0.15 21.33 -8.16
C THR A 144 0.36 19.90 -8.41
N THR A 145 1.62 19.76 -8.76
CA THR A 145 2.28 18.47 -8.98
C THR A 145 2.34 17.68 -7.67
N LYS A 146 2.73 18.33 -6.58
CA LYS A 146 2.75 17.70 -5.25
C LYS A 146 1.38 17.16 -4.89
N THR A 147 0.34 17.95 -5.04
CA THR A 147 -1.03 17.54 -4.74
C THR A 147 -1.48 16.39 -5.64
N THR A 148 -1.17 16.44 -6.93
CA THR A 148 -1.51 15.37 -7.88
C THR A 148 -0.87 14.04 -7.48
N LEU A 149 0.42 14.05 -7.09
CA LEU A 149 1.13 12.85 -6.63
C LEU A 149 0.57 12.29 -5.32
N LEU A 150 0.22 13.16 -4.37
CA LEU A 150 -0.40 12.75 -3.12
C LEU A 150 -1.79 12.12 -3.35
N LEU A 151 -2.59 12.70 -4.24
CA LEU A 151 -3.89 12.18 -4.60
C LEU A 151 -3.78 10.84 -5.35
N GLU A 152 -2.86 10.76 -6.30
CA GLU A 152 -2.60 9.53 -7.06
C GLU A 152 -2.21 8.40 -6.12
N SER A 153 -1.25 8.64 -5.23
CA SER A 153 -0.76 7.66 -4.27
C SER A 153 -1.87 7.17 -3.32
N ALA A 154 -2.64 8.09 -2.71
CA ALA A 154 -3.73 7.71 -1.82
C ALA A 154 -4.84 6.93 -2.55
N ALA A 155 -5.17 7.31 -3.79
CA ALA A 155 -6.19 6.64 -4.57
C ALA A 155 -5.74 5.25 -5.06
N THR A 156 -4.47 5.10 -5.48
CA THR A 156 -3.92 3.79 -5.85
C THR A 156 -3.81 2.84 -4.67
N ASP A 157 -3.49 3.31 -3.46
CA ASP A 157 -3.50 2.48 -2.24
C ASP A 157 -4.89 1.85 -2.03
N VAL A 158 -5.96 2.65 -2.14
CA VAL A 158 -7.34 2.16 -2.03
C VAL A 158 -7.68 1.16 -3.14
N LEU A 159 -7.32 1.48 -4.40
CA LEU A 159 -7.58 0.58 -5.53
C LEU A 159 -6.85 -0.77 -5.37
N CYS A 160 -5.60 -0.76 -4.97
CA CYS A 160 -4.82 -1.98 -4.71
C CYS A 160 -5.48 -2.85 -3.65
N ILE A 161 -5.86 -2.26 -2.52
CA ILE A 161 -6.45 -2.99 -1.40
C ILE A 161 -7.80 -3.59 -1.80
N LEU A 162 -8.70 -2.79 -2.37
CA LEU A 162 -10.03 -3.26 -2.77
C LEU A 162 -9.94 -4.35 -3.84
N THR A 163 -9.08 -4.15 -4.85
CA THR A 163 -8.90 -5.13 -5.93
C THR A 163 -8.27 -6.41 -5.41
N LEU A 164 -7.26 -6.31 -4.53
CA LEU A 164 -6.60 -7.47 -3.95
C LEU A 164 -7.56 -8.30 -3.09
N PHE A 165 -8.31 -7.67 -2.18
CA PHE A 165 -9.28 -8.39 -1.36
C PHE A 165 -10.36 -9.08 -2.20
N SER A 166 -10.84 -8.40 -3.24
CA SER A 166 -11.80 -9.02 -4.18
C SER A 166 -11.19 -10.24 -4.89
N LEU A 167 -9.90 -10.19 -5.28
CA LEU A 167 -9.21 -11.33 -5.90
C LEU A 167 -9.01 -12.48 -4.91
N VAL A 168 -8.65 -12.19 -3.66
CA VAL A 168 -8.49 -13.20 -2.59
C VAL A 168 -9.82 -13.90 -2.32
N GLU A 169 -10.91 -13.15 -2.20
CA GLU A 169 -12.24 -13.72 -2.00
C GLU A 169 -12.64 -14.68 -3.14
N PHE A 170 -12.36 -14.30 -4.39
CA PHE A 170 -12.59 -15.19 -5.54
C PHE A 170 -11.73 -16.44 -5.49
N TYR A 171 -10.47 -16.31 -5.10
CA TYR A 171 -9.54 -17.42 -5.02
C TYR A 171 -9.94 -18.44 -3.94
N GLU A 172 -10.39 -17.97 -2.77
CA GLU A 172 -10.79 -18.83 -1.65
C GLU A 172 -12.11 -19.57 -1.91
N GLN A 173 -13.02 -19.00 -2.69
CA GLN A 173 -14.31 -19.61 -2.99
C GLN A 173 -14.26 -20.66 -4.10
N ASP A 174 -13.09 -20.92 -4.67
CA ASP A 174 -12.86 -21.88 -5.79
C ASP A 174 -13.87 -21.70 -6.95
N GLN A 175 -14.37 -20.47 -7.12
CA GLN A 175 -15.32 -20.12 -8.18
C GLN A 175 -14.56 -19.76 -9.46
N ALA A 176 -15.13 -20.13 -10.60
CA ALA A 176 -14.62 -19.66 -11.89
C ALA A 176 -14.62 -18.12 -11.91
N PHE A 177 -13.48 -17.51 -12.28
CA PHE A 177 -13.32 -16.07 -12.32
C PHE A 177 -14.40 -15.42 -13.19
N ASN A 178 -15.30 -14.68 -12.55
CA ASN A 178 -16.37 -13.95 -13.22
C ASN A 178 -16.13 -12.44 -13.10
N ILE A 179 -15.72 -11.83 -14.21
CA ILE A 179 -15.36 -10.43 -14.26
C ILE A 179 -16.51 -9.49 -13.81
N ILE A 180 -17.77 -9.87 -14.06
CA ILE A 180 -18.92 -9.04 -13.66
C ILE A 180 -19.08 -9.04 -12.14
N LYS A 181 -18.99 -10.21 -11.50
CA LYS A 181 -19.00 -10.32 -10.04
C LYS A 181 -17.81 -9.57 -9.41
N PHE A 182 -16.64 -9.69 -10.01
CA PHE A 182 -15.43 -8.99 -9.57
C PHE A 182 -15.61 -7.46 -9.60
N ILE A 183 -16.06 -6.90 -10.71
CA ILE A 183 -16.33 -5.47 -10.83
C ILE A 183 -17.43 -5.03 -9.87
N SER A 184 -18.48 -5.82 -9.68
CA SER A 184 -19.56 -5.51 -8.73
C SER A 184 -19.09 -5.53 -7.28
N SER A 185 -18.20 -6.44 -6.89
CA SER A 185 -17.61 -6.51 -5.56
C SER A 185 -16.77 -5.28 -5.24
N ILE A 186 -15.90 -4.87 -6.18
CA ILE A 186 -15.12 -3.63 -6.05
C ILE A 186 -16.05 -2.42 -5.94
N GLY A 187 -17.06 -2.32 -6.79
CA GLY A 187 -18.03 -1.23 -6.77
C GLY A 187 -18.81 -1.16 -5.46
N ALA A 188 -19.28 -2.29 -4.96
CA ALA A 188 -19.98 -2.37 -3.68
C ALA A 188 -19.08 -1.94 -2.50
N SER A 189 -17.82 -2.40 -2.48
CA SER A 189 -16.83 -2.01 -1.45
C SER A 189 -16.57 -0.50 -1.47
N PHE A 190 -16.47 0.08 -2.67
CA PHE A 190 -16.28 1.53 -2.84
C PHE A 190 -17.47 2.34 -2.34
N ILE A 191 -18.70 1.89 -2.65
CA ILE A 191 -19.93 2.53 -2.16
C ILE A 191 -20.01 2.44 -0.65
N MET A 192 -19.75 1.27 -0.07
CA MET A 192 -19.72 1.08 1.38
C MET A 192 -18.70 1.99 2.06
N ALA A 193 -17.49 2.10 1.50
CA ALA A 193 -16.45 2.99 2.02
C ALA A 193 -16.88 4.46 2.02
N ILE A 194 -17.55 4.94 0.96
CA ILE A 194 -18.10 6.30 0.88
C ILE A 194 -19.21 6.48 1.94
N VAL A 195 -20.14 5.54 2.04
CA VAL A 195 -21.23 5.63 3.02
C VAL A 195 -20.67 5.71 4.44
N PHE A 196 -19.78 4.80 4.83
CA PHE A 196 -19.18 4.84 6.17
C PHE A 196 -18.32 6.09 6.38
N GLY A 197 -17.57 6.54 5.38
CA GLY A 197 -16.75 7.76 5.47
C GLY A 197 -17.57 9.04 5.61
N LEU A 198 -18.82 9.06 5.17
CA LEU A 198 -19.71 10.21 5.37
C LEU A 198 -20.33 10.25 6.78
N PHE A 199 -20.32 9.13 7.50
CA PHE A 199 -20.84 9.03 8.87
C PHE A 199 -19.76 9.13 9.95
N ALA A 200 -18.48 9.08 9.56
CA ALA A 200 -17.33 9.20 10.45
C ALA A 200 -16.86 10.65 10.60
#